data_da8845329e0f6a2d1a732b09f98cef42
#
_entry.id   da8845329e0f6a2d1a732b09f98cef42
#
_cell.length_a   1.000
_cell.length_b   1.000
_cell.length_c   1.000
_cell.angle_alpha   90.00
_cell.angle_beta   90.00
_cell.angle_gamma   90.00
#
_symmetry.space_group_name_H-M   'P 1'
#
loop_
_entity.id
_entity.type
_entity.pdbx_description
1 polymer ?
#
loop_
_entity_poly.entity_id
_entity_poly.type
_entity_poly.pdbx_seq_one_letter_code
_entity_poly.pdbx_strand_id
1 'polypeptide(L)'
;INLALPYQDLTIMEACLACGCHYLDTANYEPKDEAHFEYSWQWAYKERFEQAGLTAILGCGFDPGVSGIYTAYAAKHHFDEIHYLDIVDCNAGNHHKAFATNFNPEINIREITQKGLYYKDGEWIETEPLEIHKALTYPNIGPRESYLMHHEELESLVKNYPTIKQARFWMTFGQQYLTYLDVIQNLGMSRIDEITYEAPLADDPKQTAKVKIVPLQFLKAVLPNPQDLGENYDGETSIGCRIRGVKDGKERTYYVYNNCKHQEAYQETGMQGVSYTTGVPAM
;
A
#
# COMPACT_ATOMS: atom_id res chain seq x y z
N ILE A 1 12.52 10.01 10.70
CA ILE A 1 11.77 8.96 9.98
C ILE A 1 10.36 8.94 10.55
N ASN A 2 9.37 9.08 9.68
CA ASN A 2 7.95 9.06 10.03
C ASN A 2 7.36 7.68 9.67
N LEU A 3 6.88 6.97 10.67
CA LEU A 3 6.17 5.69 10.56
C LEU A 3 4.77 5.79 11.18
N ALA A 4 4.27 7.01 11.34
CA ALA A 4 2.93 7.27 11.86
C ALA A 4 1.86 6.95 10.80
N LEU A 5 0.59 7.02 11.21
CA LEU A 5 -0.52 6.85 10.26
C LEU A 5 -0.53 7.99 9.22
N PRO A 6 -0.90 7.71 7.96
CA PRO A 6 -0.78 8.64 6.84
C PRO A 6 -1.34 10.04 7.08
N TYR A 7 -2.46 10.16 7.77
CA TYR A 7 -3.09 11.45 8.07
C TYR A 7 -2.29 12.37 9.03
N GLN A 8 -1.15 11.90 9.55
CA GLN A 8 -0.24 12.70 10.40
C GLN A 8 0.91 13.33 9.60
N ASP A 9 1.15 12.89 8.37
CA ASP A 9 2.34 13.22 7.58
C ASP A 9 2.54 14.73 7.42
N LEU A 10 1.52 15.47 7.02
CA LEU A 10 1.64 16.92 6.82
C LEU A 10 1.97 17.65 8.12
N THR A 11 1.41 17.21 9.25
CA THR A 11 1.71 17.77 10.57
C THR A 11 3.17 17.52 10.95
N ILE A 12 3.69 16.32 10.65
CA ILE A 12 5.08 15.95 10.92
C ILE A 12 6.03 16.69 9.96
N MET A 13 5.67 16.88 8.68
CA MET A 13 6.42 17.71 7.73
C MET A 13 6.53 19.17 8.21
N GLU A 14 5.45 19.75 8.73
CA GLU A 14 5.48 21.08 9.36
C GLU A 14 6.44 21.15 10.54
N ALA A 15 6.40 20.15 11.42
CA ALA A 15 7.32 20.07 12.55
C ALA A 15 8.79 19.94 12.09
N CYS A 16 9.05 19.13 11.06
CA CYS A 16 10.39 19.01 10.48
C CYS A 16 10.91 20.34 9.94
N LEU A 17 10.10 21.09 9.21
CA LEU A 17 10.45 22.43 8.73
C LEU A 17 10.74 23.39 9.88
N ALA A 18 9.89 23.40 10.92
CA ALA A 18 10.07 24.27 12.09
C ALA A 18 11.33 23.98 12.89
N CYS A 19 11.75 22.70 12.92
CA CYS A 19 12.94 22.24 13.64
C CYS A 19 14.22 22.18 12.78
N GLY A 20 14.15 22.44 11.48
CA GLY A 20 15.29 22.32 10.57
C GLY A 20 15.73 20.86 10.37
N CYS A 21 14.78 19.90 10.34
CA CYS A 21 15.05 18.48 10.18
C CYS A 21 14.67 17.98 8.79
N HIS A 22 15.43 17.03 8.25
CA HIS A 22 15.02 16.28 7.07
C HIS A 22 13.81 15.38 7.40
N TYR A 23 13.03 15.04 6.39
CA TYR A 23 11.86 14.19 6.49
C TYR A 23 12.01 12.91 5.66
N LEU A 24 11.50 11.80 6.16
CA LEU A 24 11.36 10.55 5.42
C LEU A 24 10.11 9.82 5.92
N ASP A 25 9.29 9.31 5.00
CA ASP A 25 8.17 8.41 5.31
C ASP A 25 8.21 7.13 4.46
N THR A 26 7.30 6.20 4.72
CA THR A 26 7.16 4.91 4.02
C THR A 26 5.86 4.80 3.24
N ALA A 27 5.05 5.83 3.21
CA ALA A 27 3.75 5.88 2.55
C ALA A 27 3.49 7.31 2.03
N ASN A 28 2.25 7.66 1.74
CA ASN A 28 1.84 9.01 1.39
C ASN A 28 0.72 9.51 2.33
N TYR A 29 0.50 10.81 2.35
CA TYR A 29 -0.59 11.41 3.12
C TYR A 29 -1.95 10.92 2.62
N GLU A 30 -2.84 10.64 3.57
CA GLU A 30 -4.24 10.31 3.34
C GLU A 30 -5.13 11.03 4.36
N PRO A 31 -6.18 11.77 3.93
CA PRO A 31 -7.16 12.36 4.85
C PRO A 31 -7.91 11.29 5.67
N LYS A 32 -8.33 11.63 6.90
CA LYS A 32 -9.11 10.70 7.74
C LYS A 32 -10.51 10.43 7.22
N ASP A 33 -11.11 11.43 6.62
CA ASP A 33 -12.51 11.48 6.19
C ASP A 33 -12.71 11.08 4.73
N GLU A 34 -11.62 10.83 4.01
CA GLU A 34 -11.64 10.42 2.62
C GLU A 34 -10.59 9.34 2.37
N ALA A 35 -10.98 8.25 1.71
CA ALA A 35 -10.05 7.22 1.25
C ALA A 35 -9.46 7.67 -0.09
N HIS A 36 -8.39 8.46 -0.04
CA HIS A 36 -7.77 9.03 -1.22
C HIS A 36 -6.26 9.16 -1.04
N PHE A 37 -5.51 8.41 -1.85
CA PHE A 37 -4.06 8.33 -1.82
C PHE A 37 -3.47 9.11 -2.99
N GLU A 38 -2.71 10.16 -2.72
CA GLU A 38 -1.96 10.91 -3.74
C GLU A 38 -0.81 11.71 -3.12
N TYR A 39 0.23 11.99 -3.90
CA TYR A 39 1.38 12.78 -3.44
C TYR A 39 1.19 14.29 -3.52
N SER A 40 0.14 14.81 -4.12
CA SER A 40 -0.03 16.24 -4.39
C SER A 40 0.08 17.09 -3.12
N TRP A 41 -0.49 16.62 -2.00
CA TRP A 41 -0.42 17.30 -0.70
C TRP A 41 1.00 17.42 -0.17
N GLN A 42 1.80 16.37 -0.27
CA GLN A 42 3.18 16.37 0.19
C GLN A 42 4.10 17.10 -0.81
N TRP A 43 3.87 16.97 -2.12
CA TRP A 43 4.61 17.73 -3.14
C TRP A 43 4.40 19.24 -3.01
N ALA A 44 3.29 19.72 -2.45
CA ALA A 44 3.07 21.13 -2.15
C ALA A 44 4.09 21.71 -1.16
N TYR A 45 4.78 20.86 -0.39
CA TYR A 45 5.85 21.27 0.52
C TYR A 45 7.21 21.44 -0.14
N LYS A 46 7.37 21.07 -1.41
CA LYS A 46 8.66 21.02 -2.12
C LYS A 46 9.45 22.31 -1.98
N GLU A 47 8.88 23.44 -2.36
CA GLU A 47 9.56 24.75 -2.32
C GLU A 47 9.99 25.13 -0.89
N ARG A 48 9.19 24.82 0.10
CA ARG A 48 9.49 25.11 1.52
C ARG A 48 10.69 24.31 2.02
N PHE A 49 10.77 23.02 1.68
CA PHE A 49 11.94 22.19 2.00
C PHE A 49 13.19 22.66 1.25
N GLU A 50 13.08 22.99 -0.04
CA GLU A 50 14.18 23.51 -0.84
C GLU A 50 14.71 24.83 -0.27
N GLN A 51 13.85 25.78 0.08
CA GLN A 51 14.24 27.07 0.67
C GLN A 51 14.89 26.89 2.05
N ALA A 52 14.47 25.90 2.81
CA ALA A 52 15.08 25.57 4.10
C ALA A 52 16.40 24.77 3.97
N GLY A 53 16.80 24.36 2.76
CA GLY A 53 17.95 23.47 2.55
C GLY A 53 17.73 22.07 3.11
N LEU A 54 16.48 21.63 3.21
CA LEU A 54 16.09 20.35 3.77
C LEU A 54 15.65 19.39 2.65
N THR A 55 15.73 18.09 2.94
CA THR A 55 15.29 17.01 2.05
C THR A 55 14.08 16.33 2.65
N ALA A 56 13.06 16.07 1.83
CA ALA A 56 11.96 15.16 2.12
C ALA A 56 12.02 13.97 1.15
N ILE A 57 12.08 12.75 1.69
CA ILE A 57 12.00 11.49 0.93
C ILE A 57 10.65 10.89 1.24
N LEU A 58 9.83 10.72 0.21
CA LEU A 58 8.46 10.24 0.32
C LEU A 58 8.35 8.80 -0.19
N GLY A 59 7.55 7.99 0.50
CA GLY A 59 7.27 6.62 0.11
C GLY A 59 8.51 5.74 0.08
N CYS A 60 9.32 5.73 1.14
CA CYS A 60 10.56 4.95 1.23
C CYS A 60 10.30 3.59 1.91
N GLY A 61 9.34 2.84 1.39
CA GLY A 61 9.02 1.47 1.76
C GLY A 61 9.40 0.48 0.66
N PHE A 62 8.61 -0.55 0.46
CA PHE A 62 8.82 -1.46 -0.67
C PHE A 62 8.05 -0.98 -1.90
N ASP A 63 6.75 -0.87 -1.78
CA ASP A 63 5.80 -0.29 -2.71
C ASP A 63 4.87 0.65 -1.89
N PRO A 64 5.15 1.93 -1.97
CA PRO A 64 6.20 2.67 -2.69
C PRO A 64 7.61 2.54 -2.10
N GLY A 65 8.62 2.70 -2.93
CA GLY A 65 10.04 2.80 -2.54
C GLY A 65 10.95 1.90 -3.38
N VAL A 66 11.13 0.62 -3.02
CA VAL A 66 11.97 -0.32 -3.79
C VAL A 66 11.44 -0.51 -5.21
N SER A 67 10.14 -0.45 -5.45
CA SER A 67 9.52 -0.43 -6.78
C SER A 67 10.08 0.71 -7.65
N GLY A 68 10.24 1.88 -7.08
CA GLY A 68 10.91 3.03 -7.71
C GLY A 68 12.39 2.79 -8.00
N ILE A 69 13.14 2.22 -7.05
CA ILE A 69 14.55 1.84 -7.21
C ILE A 69 14.71 0.79 -8.32
N TYR A 70 13.86 -0.23 -8.38
CA TYR A 70 13.86 -1.25 -9.42
C TYR A 70 13.63 -0.65 -10.80
N THR A 71 12.67 0.28 -10.90
CA THR A 71 12.39 0.99 -12.15
C THR A 71 13.55 1.87 -12.57
N ALA A 72 14.18 2.61 -11.64
CA ALA A 72 15.35 3.45 -11.91
C ALA A 72 16.55 2.61 -12.33
N TYR A 73 16.79 1.47 -11.67
CA TYR A 73 17.85 0.54 -12.06
C TYR A 73 17.62 -0.01 -13.48
N ALA A 74 16.39 -0.43 -13.77
CA ALA A 74 16.04 -0.92 -15.09
C ALA A 74 16.21 0.16 -16.17
N ALA A 75 15.74 1.38 -15.94
CA ALA A 75 15.91 2.51 -16.84
C ALA A 75 17.40 2.78 -17.14
N LYS A 76 18.22 2.78 -16.08
CA LYS A 76 19.66 3.06 -16.24
C LYS A 76 20.42 1.97 -17.01
N HIS A 77 20.10 0.69 -16.78
CA HIS A 77 20.94 -0.42 -17.23
C HIS A 77 20.34 -1.27 -18.35
N HIS A 78 19.01 -1.29 -18.48
CA HIS A 78 18.31 -2.24 -19.33
C HIS A 78 17.45 -1.62 -20.41
N PHE A 79 17.14 -0.32 -20.34
CA PHE A 79 16.26 0.36 -21.30
C PHE A 79 16.82 1.73 -21.72
N ASP A 80 16.52 2.13 -22.94
CA ASP A 80 16.61 3.50 -23.42
C ASP A 80 15.28 4.22 -23.21
N GLU A 81 14.17 3.47 -23.35
CA GLU A 81 12.82 3.92 -23.11
C GLU A 81 12.01 2.82 -22.42
N ILE A 82 11.29 3.18 -21.36
CA ILE A 82 10.31 2.32 -20.69
C ILE A 82 8.93 2.67 -21.26
N HIS A 83 8.21 1.66 -21.76
CA HIS A 83 6.86 1.85 -22.31
C HIS A 83 5.75 1.27 -21.45
N TYR A 84 6.01 0.16 -20.75
CA TYR A 84 5.03 -0.54 -19.92
C TYR A 84 5.65 -0.93 -18.61
N LEU A 85 4.96 -0.62 -17.54
CA LEU A 85 5.35 -0.95 -16.16
C LEU A 85 4.17 -1.60 -15.45
N ASP A 86 4.36 -2.83 -15.01
CA ASP A 86 3.48 -3.50 -14.06
C ASP A 86 4.25 -3.70 -12.74
N ILE A 87 3.84 -3.05 -11.68
CA ILE A 87 4.26 -3.39 -10.32
C ILE A 87 3.37 -4.53 -9.88
N VAL A 88 3.96 -5.58 -9.32
CA VAL A 88 3.25 -6.81 -8.95
C VAL A 88 3.61 -7.19 -7.53
N ASP A 89 2.63 -7.18 -6.64
CA ASP A 89 2.75 -7.57 -5.25
C ASP A 89 1.97 -8.85 -4.99
N CYS A 90 2.67 -9.86 -4.51
CA CYS A 90 2.10 -11.12 -4.11
C CYS A 90 2.49 -11.46 -2.68
N ASN A 91 1.50 -11.58 -1.82
CA ASN A 91 1.65 -12.27 -0.57
C ASN A 91 0.97 -13.65 -0.67
N ALA A 92 1.79 -14.70 -0.76
CA ALA A 92 1.34 -16.10 -0.78
C ALA A 92 1.44 -16.76 0.59
N GLY A 93 1.43 -15.95 1.65
CA GLY A 93 1.50 -16.44 3.02
C GLY A 93 0.16 -16.92 3.57
N ASN A 94 0.24 -17.67 4.67
CA ASN A 94 -0.92 -18.11 5.46
C ASN A 94 -0.63 -17.91 6.95
N HIS A 95 -1.33 -17.01 7.58
CA HIS A 95 -1.25 -16.72 9.02
C HIS A 95 -2.28 -17.53 9.85
N HIS A 96 -2.98 -18.48 9.25
CA HIS A 96 -3.94 -19.40 9.89
C HIS A 96 -5.11 -18.69 10.62
N LYS A 97 -5.41 -17.44 10.27
CA LYS A 97 -6.60 -16.71 10.75
C LYS A 97 -7.68 -16.71 9.68
N ALA A 98 -8.93 -16.69 10.10
CA ALA A 98 -10.06 -16.59 9.19
C ALA A 98 -10.02 -15.27 8.40
N PHE A 99 -9.73 -14.17 9.09
CA PHE A 99 -9.52 -12.86 8.50
C PHE A 99 -8.49 -12.08 9.34
N ALA A 100 -7.47 -11.55 8.71
CA ALA A 100 -6.49 -10.63 9.30
C ALA A 100 -5.83 -9.83 8.19
N THR A 101 -5.23 -8.71 8.54
CA THR A 101 -4.48 -7.84 7.63
C THR A 101 -3.00 -7.87 7.98
N ASN A 102 -2.12 -7.67 7.01
CA ASN A 102 -0.66 -7.75 7.21
C ASN A 102 -0.05 -6.46 7.76
N PHE A 103 -0.79 -5.37 7.70
CA PHE A 103 -0.46 -4.07 8.29
C PHE A 103 -1.74 -3.46 8.88
N ASN A 104 -1.72 -2.19 9.24
CA ASN A 104 -2.84 -1.53 9.92
C ASN A 104 -4.19 -1.85 9.24
N PRO A 105 -5.16 -2.48 9.94
CA PRO A 105 -6.41 -2.93 9.34
C PRO A 105 -7.23 -1.80 8.71
N GLU A 106 -7.20 -0.61 9.29
CA GLU A 106 -7.89 0.55 8.74
C GLU A 106 -7.34 0.92 7.37
N ILE A 107 -6.02 1.08 7.26
CA ILE A 107 -5.36 1.46 6.01
C ILE A 107 -5.54 0.36 4.96
N ASN A 108 -5.31 -0.90 5.33
CA ASN A 108 -5.48 -2.04 4.43
C ASN A 108 -6.90 -2.13 3.83
N ILE A 109 -7.94 -2.01 4.68
CA ILE A 109 -9.33 -2.10 4.21
C ILE A 109 -9.68 -0.90 3.33
N ARG A 110 -9.26 0.31 3.69
CA ARG A 110 -9.49 1.53 2.89
C ARG A 110 -8.84 1.40 1.52
N GLU A 111 -7.60 0.96 1.46
CA GLU A 111 -6.85 0.76 0.23
C GLU A 111 -7.53 -0.24 -0.73
N ILE A 112 -7.95 -1.40 -0.21
CA ILE A 112 -8.55 -2.45 -1.05
C ILE A 112 -9.97 -2.09 -1.51
N THR A 113 -10.69 -1.28 -0.75
CA THR A 113 -12.07 -0.92 -1.04
C THR A 113 -12.21 0.37 -1.86
N GLN A 114 -11.12 1.08 -2.12
CA GLN A 114 -11.13 2.23 -3.01
C GLN A 114 -11.17 1.81 -4.49
N LYS A 115 -11.51 2.76 -5.35
CA LYS A 115 -11.47 2.56 -6.80
C LYS A 115 -10.05 2.28 -7.28
N GLY A 116 -9.92 1.41 -8.27
CA GLY A 116 -8.67 1.21 -8.96
C GLY A 116 -8.33 2.41 -9.85
N LEU A 117 -7.03 2.70 -10.02
CA LEU A 117 -6.55 3.75 -10.89
C LEU A 117 -5.26 3.31 -11.57
N TYR A 118 -5.18 3.45 -12.88
CA TYR A 118 -3.98 3.14 -13.63
C TYR A 118 -3.76 4.14 -14.77
N TYR A 119 -2.50 4.25 -15.21
CA TYR A 119 -2.13 5.14 -16.32
C TYR A 119 -2.11 4.40 -17.64
N LYS A 120 -2.68 5.00 -18.68
CA LYS A 120 -2.63 4.48 -20.05
C LYS A 120 -2.73 5.61 -21.08
N ASP A 121 -1.76 5.64 -22.00
CA ASP A 121 -1.72 6.51 -23.19
C ASP A 121 -1.98 8.01 -22.89
N GLY A 122 -1.46 8.52 -21.80
CA GLY A 122 -1.58 9.92 -21.39
C GLY A 122 -2.71 10.20 -20.40
N GLU A 123 -3.52 9.21 -20.06
CA GLU A 123 -4.70 9.38 -19.20
C GLU A 123 -4.66 8.45 -17.98
N TRP A 124 -5.24 8.93 -16.89
CA TRP A 124 -5.52 8.11 -15.71
C TRP A 124 -6.93 7.52 -15.85
N ILE A 125 -7.01 6.20 -15.77
CA ILE A 125 -8.25 5.44 -15.96
C ILE A 125 -8.69 4.86 -14.63
N GLU A 126 -9.87 5.26 -14.17
CA GLU A 126 -10.51 4.77 -12.95
C GLU A 126 -11.32 3.50 -13.24
N THR A 127 -11.35 2.57 -12.26
CA THR A 127 -12.14 1.34 -12.30
C THR A 127 -12.88 1.14 -10.99
N GLU A 128 -13.89 0.28 -10.97
CA GLU A 128 -14.47 -0.15 -9.70
C GLU A 128 -13.45 -0.98 -8.88
N PRO A 129 -13.60 -1.04 -7.54
CA PRO A 129 -12.69 -1.80 -6.70
C PRO A 129 -12.58 -3.26 -7.16
N LEU A 130 -11.34 -3.72 -7.37
CA LEU A 130 -11.01 -5.09 -7.77
C LEU A 130 -11.67 -5.60 -9.07
N GLU A 131 -12.25 -4.72 -9.89
CA GLU A 131 -12.96 -5.07 -11.13
C GLU A 131 -12.05 -5.76 -12.15
N ILE A 132 -10.85 -5.25 -12.33
CA ILE A 132 -9.88 -5.80 -13.28
C ILE A 132 -8.94 -6.76 -12.55
N HIS A 133 -8.98 -8.03 -12.96
CA HIS A 133 -8.11 -9.03 -12.37
C HIS A 133 -7.63 -10.03 -13.42
N LYS A 134 -6.51 -10.70 -13.14
CA LYS A 134 -5.94 -11.74 -14.00
C LYS A 134 -4.95 -12.62 -13.22
N ALA A 135 -4.77 -13.84 -13.67
CA ALA A 135 -3.71 -14.69 -13.16
C ALA A 135 -2.33 -14.17 -13.61
N LEU A 136 -1.43 -13.92 -12.65
CA LEU A 136 -0.02 -13.62 -12.87
C LEU A 136 0.84 -14.72 -12.26
N THR A 137 1.99 -15.02 -12.87
CA THR A 137 2.94 -16.01 -12.34
C THR A 137 4.04 -15.32 -11.58
N TYR A 138 4.22 -15.71 -10.33
CA TYR A 138 5.26 -15.17 -9.43
C TYR A 138 6.38 -16.18 -9.24
N PRO A 139 7.64 -15.72 -9.21
CA PRO A 139 8.79 -16.61 -8.99
C PRO A 139 8.66 -17.35 -7.65
N ASN A 140 8.97 -18.66 -7.65
CA ASN A 140 8.85 -19.61 -6.55
C ASN A 140 7.42 -19.91 -6.06
N ILE A 141 6.46 -19.03 -6.32
CA ILE A 141 5.07 -19.11 -5.83
C ILE A 141 4.15 -19.75 -6.87
N GLY A 142 4.38 -19.46 -8.18
CA GLY A 142 3.50 -19.90 -9.27
C GLY A 142 2.35 -18.91 -9.56
N PRO A 143 1.28 -19.37 -10.25
CA PRO A 143 0.17 -18.50 -10.65
C PRO A 143 -0.68 -18.10 -9.45
N ARG A 144 -1.05 -16.80 -9.41
CA ARG A 144 -1.98 -16.21 -8.43
C ARG A 144 -2.89 -15.21 -9.12
N GLU A 145 -4.14 -15.20 -8.72
CA GLU A 145 -5.08 -14.16 -9.13
C GLU A 145 -4.62 -12.82 -8.56
N SER A 146 -4.47 -11.84 -9.44
CA SER A 146 -3.94 -10.52 -9.12
C SER A 146 -4.94 -9.47 -9.56
N TYR A 147 -5.22 -8.52 -8.69
CA TYR A 147 -6.22 -7.49 -8.86
C TYR A 147 -5.55 -6.15 -9.12
N LEU A 148 -6.05 -5.41 -10.10
CA LEU A 148 -5.60 -4.06 -10.38
C LEU A 148 -6.12 -3.12 -9.29
N MET A 149 -5.19 -2.33 -8.74
CA MET A 149 -5.49 -1.36 -7.70
C MET A 149 -4.89 0.00 -8.04
N HIS A 150 -5.33 1.03 -7.35
CA HIS A 150 -4.57 2.28 -7.26
C HIS A 150 -3.41 2.08 -6.30
N HIS A 151 -2.25 2.62 -6.67
CA HIS A 151 -1.12 2.72 -5.76
C HIS A 151 -0.29 3.96 -6.11
N GLU A 152 0.10 4.72 -5.10
CA GLU A 152 0.59 6.10 -5.26
C GLU A 152 1.90 6.24 -6.01
N GLU A 153 2.80 5.25 -5.97
CA GLU A 153 4.07 5.34 -6.67
C GLU A 153 3.92 5.44 -8.20
N LEU A 154 2.78 5.00 -8.74
CA LEU A 154 2.51 5.16 -10.18
C LEU A 154 2.55 6.62 -10.60
N GLU A 155 2.10 7.56 -9.75
CA GLU A 155 2.16 9.00 -10.03
C GLU A 155 3.60 9.48 -10.22
N SER A 156 4.49 9.12 -9.29
CA SER A 156 5.89 9.51 -9.34
C SER A 156 6.62 8.85 -10.51
N LEU A 157 6.32 7.60 -10.83
CA LEU A 157 6.94 6.85 -11.91
C LEU A 157 6.54 7.39 -13.28
N VAL A 158 5.24 7.64 -13.51
CA VAL A 158 4.76 8.25 -14.76
C VAL A 158 5.33 9.65 -14.95
N LYS A 159 5.40 10.45 -13.87
CA LYS A 159 5.98 11.79 -13.89
C LYS A 159 7.46 11.79 -14.28
N ASN A 160 8.24 10.83 -13.78
CA ASN A 160 9.70 10.77 -13.98
C ASN A 160 10.10 10.01 -15.26
N TYR A 161 9.24 9.16 -15.81
CA TYR A 161 9.49 8.38 -17.03
C TYR A 161 8.43 8.67 -18.09
N PRO A 162 8.54 9.80 -18.82
CA PRO A 162 7.49 10.27 -19.74
C PRO A 162 7.29 9.38 -20.99
N THR A 163 8.14 8.41 -21.22
CA THR A 163 7.99 7.39 -22.28
C THR A 163 7.04 6.27 -21.89
N ILE A 164 6.60 6.20 -20.63
CA ILE A 164 5.62 5.22 -20.17
C ILE A 164 4.27 5.48 -20.87
N LYS A 165 3.78 4.44 -21.52
CA LYS A 165 2.47 4.37 -22.17
C LYS A 165 1.42 3.73 -21.27
N GLN A 166 1.85 2.83 -20.37
CA GLN A 166 0.98 2.19 -19.38
C GLN A 166 1.75 1.87 -18.10
N ALA A 167 1.14 2.22 -16.97
CA ALA A 167 1.62 1.85 -15.64
C ALA A 167 0.46 1.33 -14.81
N ARG A 168 0.66 0.17 -14.14
CA ARG A 168 -0.37 -0.52 -13.34
C ARG A 168 0.25 -1.13 -12.10
N PHE A 169 -0.57 -1.19 -11.04
CA PHE A 169 -0.25 -1.92 -9.82
C PHE A 169 -1.19 -3.12 -9.67
N TRP A 170 -0.65 -4.25 -9.26
CA TRP A 170 -1.35 -5.51 -9.10
C TRP A 170 -1.04 -6.13 -7.75
N MET A 171 -2.06 -6.44 -6.97
CA MET A 171 -1.93 -7.11 -5.68
C MET A 171 -2.74 -8.41 -5.64
N THR A 172 -2.26 -9.38 -4.85
CA THR A 172 -2.94 -10.68 -4.70
C THR A 172 -3.72 -10.74 -3.40
N PHE A 173 -4.89 -11.37 -3.46
CA PHE A 173 -5.70 -11.66 -2.28
C PHE A 173 -6.16 -13.11 -2.29
N GLY A 174 -6.22 -13.73 -1.11
CA GLY A 174 -6.84 -15.04 -0.94
C GLY A 174 -8.36 -14.97 -1.09
N GLN A 175 -8.99 -15.96 -1.72
CA GLN A 175 -10.45 -16.00 -1.91
C GLN A 175 -11.21 -15.91 -0.58
N GLN A 176 -10.70 -16.53 0.48
CA GLN A 176 -11.30 -16.43 1.81
C GLN A 176 -11.29 -14.99 2.34
N TYR A 177 -10.17 -14.28 2.17
CA TYR A 177 -10.05 -12.88 2.56
C TYR A 177 -11.07 -12.02 1.84
N LEU A 178 -11.20 -12.14 0.52
CA LEU A 178 -12.16 -11.38 -0.29
C LEU A 178 -13.62 -11.69 0.12
N THR A 179 -13.92 -12.93 0.44
CA THR A 179 -15.26 -13.31 0.91
C THR A 179 -15.62 -12.63 2.23
N TYR A 180 -14.70 -12.61 3.19
CA TYR A 180 -14.94 -11.90 4.46
C TYR A 180 -14.98 -10.38 4.28
N LEU A 181 -14.14 -9.83 3.41
CA LEU A 181 -14.15 -8.40 3.09
C LEU A 181 -15.51 -7.98 2.51
N ASP A 182 -16.05 -8.75 1.57
CA ASP A 182 -17.38 -8.51 1.00
C ASP A 182 -18.47 -8.50 2.08
N VAL A 183 -18.47 -9.45 3.00
CA VAL A 183 -19.38 -9.47 4.14
C VAL A 183 -19.20 -8.23 5.02
N ILE A 184 -18.00 -7.84 5.35
CA ILE A 184 -17.66 -6.65 6.14
C ILE A 184 -18.20 -5.38 5.48
N GLN A 185 -18.04 -5.24 4.17
CA GLN A 185 -18.56 -4.11 3.40
C GLN A 185 -20.09 -4.09 3.37
N ASN A 186 -20.72 -5.23 3.09
CA ASN A 186 -22.17 -5.36 3.04
C ASN A 186 -22.84 -5.11 4.41
N LEU A 187 -22.14 -5.38 5.52
CA LEU A 187 -22.58 -5.03 6.87
C LEU A 187 -22.33 -3.57 7.23
N GLY A 188 -21.64 -2.81 6.38
CA GLY A 188 -21.26 -1.42 6.65
C GLY A 188 -20.15 -1.25 7.68
N MET A 189 -19.40 -2.32 7.98
CA MET A 189 -18.30 -2.28 8.96
C MET A 189 -17.01 -1.61 8.41
N SER A 190 -16.91 -1.41 7.09
CA SER A 190 -15.84 -0.64 6.45
C SER A 190 -16.10 0.87 6.39
N ARG A 191 -17.24 1.37 6.90
CA ARG A 191 -17.59 2.80 6.92
C ARG A 191 -16.64 3.59 7.79
N ILE A 192 -16.24 4.76 7.30
CA ILE A 192 -15.34 5.71 7.97
C ILE A 192 -16.09 6.89 8.63
N ASP A 193 -17.40 7.02 8.37
CA ASP A 193 -18.25 8.04 8.98
C ASP A 193 -18.75 7.61 10.37
N GLU A 194 -19.01 8.59 11.23
CA GLU A 194 -19.57 8.35 12.57
C GLU A 194 -21.03 7.92 12.48
N ILE A 195 -21.38 6.82 13.15
CA ILE A 195 -22.76 6.39 13.35
C ILE A 195 -23.12 6.50 14.82
N THR A 196 -24.43 6.72 15.10
CA THR A 196 -24.97 6.75 16.44
C THR A 196 -25.95 5.59 16.63
N TYR A 197 -25.83 4.85 17.73
CA TYR A 197 -26.79 3.84 18.12
C TYR A 197 -27.14 3.97 19.61
N GLU A 198 -28.29 3.41 20.02
CA GLU A 198 -28.71 3.37 21.41
C GLU A 198 -28.24 2.06 22.05
N ALA A 199 -27.38 2.18 23.05
CA ALA A 199 -26.86 1.05 23.82
C ALA A 199 -27.54 0.97 25.17
N PRO A 200 -27.94 -0.23 25.65
CA PRO A 200 -28.40 -0.41 27.03
C PRO A 200 -27.34 0.00 28.03
N LEU A 201 -27.70 0.65 29.13
CA LEU A 201 -26.79 0.95 30.22
C LEU A 201 -26.45 -0.34 30.98
N ALA A 202 -25.17 -0.45 31.38
CA ALA A 202 -24.69 -1.63 32.12
C ALA A 202 -25.42 -1.84 33.45
N ASP A 203 -25.76 -0.73 34.13
CA ASP A 203 -26.39 -0.74 35.45
C ASP A 203 -27.92 -0.82 35.39
N ASP A 204 -28.54 -0.47 34.28
CA ASP A 204 -29.96 -0.57 34.03
C ASP A 204 -30.27 -0.84 32.56
N PRO A 205 -30.49 -2.09 32.14
CA PRO A 205 -30.76 -2.45 30.75
C PRO A 205 -32.07 -1.87 30.16
N LYS A 206 -32.92 -1.28 30.98
CA LYS A 206 -34.16 -0.60 30.53
C LYS A 206 -33.88 0.84 30.09
N GLN A 207 -32.75 1.38 30.46
CA GLN A 207 -32.29 2.69 30.03
C GLN A 207 -31.23 2.53 28.92
N THR A 208 -31.24 3.45 27.97
CA THR A 208 -30.28 3.49 26.86
C THR A 208 -29.49 4.79 26.87
N ALA A 209 -28.28 4.73 26.39
CA ALA A 209 -27.44 5.89 26.07
C ALA A 209 -27.11 5.92 24.59
N LYS A 210 -27.02 7.10 24.01
CA LYS A 210 -26.50 7.28 22.65
C LYS A 210 -24.99 7.08 22.65
N VAL A 211 -24.54 6.13 21.86
CA VAL A 211 -23.12 5.86 21.65
C VAL A 211 -22.77 6.18 20.21
N LYS A 212 -21.65 6.87 20.02
CA LYS A 212 -21.10 7.22 18.71
C LYS A 212 -19.88 6.37 18.43
N ILE A 213 -19.83 5.75 17.26
CA ILE A 213 -18.70 4.96 16.79
C ILE A 213 -18.44 5.22 15.30
N VAL A 214 -17.21 5.02 14.89
CA VAL A 214 -16.83 4.83 13.49
C VAL A 214 -16.68 3.32 13.27
N PRO A 215 -17.50 2.67 12.41
CA PRO A 215 -17.53 1.21 12.27
C PRO A 215 -16.15 0.62 11.96
N LEU A 216 -15.37 1.23 11.07
CA LEU A 216 -14.04 0.77 10.72
C LEU A 216 -13.06 0.84 11.91
N GLN A 217 -13.18 1.84 12.79
CA GLN A 217 -12.35 1.93 14.00
C GLN A 217 -12.71 0.84 15.01
N PHE A 218 -14.00 0.50 15.12
CA PHE A 218 -14.44 -0.62 15.93
C PHE A 218 -13.94 -1.95 15.37
N LEU A 219 -14.08 -2.16 14.04
CA LEU A 219 -13.56 -3.35 13.36
C LEU A 219 -12.06 -3.52 13.59
N LYS A 220 -11.28 -2.46 13.44
CA LYS A 220 -9.84 -2.44 13.71
C LYS A 220 -9.50 -2.89 15.14
N ALA A 221 -10.30 -2.47 16.12
CA ALA A 221 -10.06 -2.81 17.52
C ALA A 221 -10.30 -4.30 17.84
N VAL A 222 -11.12 -5.01 17.07
CA VAL A 222 -11.44 -6.43 17.27
C VAL A 222 -10.65 -7.38 16.36
N LEU A 223 -10.04 -6.88 15.29
CA LEU A 223 -9.20 -7.68 14.39
C LEU A 223 -7.87 -8.08 15.06
N PRO A 224 -7.28 -9.21 14.64
CA PRO A 224 -5.93 -9.59 15.08
C PRO A 224 -4.93 -8.47 14.78
N ASN A 225 -4.04 -8.20 15.75
CA ASN A 225 -2.96 -7.25 15.53
C ASN A 225 -1.97 -7.83 14.51
N PRO A 226 -1.65 -7.13 13.41
CA PRO A 226 -0.68 -7.59 12.42
C PRO A 226 0.70 -7.95 13.01
N GLN A 227 1.09 -7.28 14.08
CA GLN A 227 2.34 -7.56 14.80
C GLN A 227 2.41 -8.99 15.36
N ASP A 228 1.27 -9.57 15.72
CA ASP A 228 1.20 -10.89 16.38
C ASP A 228 1.07 -12.04 15.35
N LEU A 229 1.09 -11.75 14.04
CA LEU A 229 0.93 -12.77 13.01
C LEU A 229 2.23 -13.52 12.67
N GLY A 230 3.40 -12.94 12.96
CA GLY A 230 4.69 -13.40 12.45
C GLY A 230 5.10 -14.81 12.88
N GLU A 231 4.80 -15.21 14.12
CA GLU A 231 5.25 -16.47 14.71
C GLU A 231 4.78 -17.72 13.92
N ASN A 232 3.55 -17.69 13.42
CA ASN A 232 2.93 -18.82 12.70
C ASN A 232 2.52 -18.41 11.28
N TYR A 233 3.34 -17.64 10.60
CA TYR A 233 3.07 -17.16 9.26
C TYR A 233 3.90 -17.93 8.24
N ASP A 234 3.28 -18.88 7.55
CA ASP A 234 3.93 -19.69 6.49
C ASP A 234 3.93 -18.95 5.16
N GLY A 235 4.79 -19.41 4.23
CA GLY A 235 4.86 -18.91 2.87
C GLY A 235 5.79 -17.71 2.68
N GLU A 236 5.61 -17.01 1.58
CA GLU A 236 6.50 -15.93 1.17
C GLU A 236 5.76 -14.82 0.41
N THR A 237 6.35 -13.62 0.40
CA THR A 237 5.98 -12.54 -0.51
C THR A 237 6.84 -12.60 -1.77
N SER A 238 6.33 -12.08 -2.88
CA SER A 238 7.08 -11.82 -4.11
C SER A 238 6.62 -10.50 -4.69
N ILE A 239 7.45 -9.47 -4.56
CA ILE A 239 7.12 -8.10 -4.99
C ILE A 239 8.15 -7.64 -6.02
N GLY A 240 7.70 -7.01 -7.11
CA GLY A 240 8.62 -6.56 -8.15
C GLY A 240 7.99 -5.79 -9.30
N CYS A 241 8.84 -5.46 -10.27
CA CYS A 241 8.46 -4.68 -11.45
C CYS A 241 8.68 -5.48 -12.73
N ARG A 242 7.62 -5.65 -13.51
CA ARG A 242 7.66 -6.16 -14.88
C ARG A 242 7.67 -5.01 -15.85
N ILE A 243 8.77 -4.85 -16.57
CA ILE A 243 9.04 -3.69 -17.39
C ILE A 243 9.22 -4.13 -18.84
N ARG A 244 8.58 -3.42 -19.76
CA ARG A 244 8.80 -3.58 -21.20
C ARG A 244 9.11 -2.23 -21.81
N GLY A 245 10.02 -2.24 -22.75
CA GLY A 245 10.47 -1.02 -23.43
C GLY A 245 11.45 -1.34 -24.55
N VAL A 246 12.33 -0.40 -24.85
CA VAL A 246 13.31 -0.51 -25.93
C VAL A 246 14.72 -0.33 -25.40
N LYS A 247 15.67 -1.12 -25.90
CA LYS A 247 17.11 -0.96 -25.75
C LYS A 247 17.80 -1.21 -27.08
N ASP A 248 18.64 -0.28 -27.51
CA ASP A 248 19.38 -0.34 -28.79
C ASP A 248 18.43 -0.64 -29.98
N GLY A 249 17.25 0.00 -30.01
CA GLY A 249 16.23 -0.13 -31.04
C GLY A 249 15.46 -1.47 -31.02
N LYS A 250 15.65 -2.31 -30.00
CA LYS A 250 14.97 -3.62 -29.87
C LYS A 250 14.04 -3.64 -28.67
N GLU A 251 12.88 -4.27 -28.84
CA GLU A 251 12.00 -4.55 -27.72
C GLU A 251 12.66 -5.43 -26.67
N ARG A 252 12.45 -5.10 -25.43
CA ARG A 252 12.99 -5.82 -24.28
C ARG A 252 11.95 -5.94 -23.17
N THR A 253 11.98 -7.07 -22.47
CA THR A 253 11.26 -7.28 -21.21
C THR A 253 12.26 -7.57 -20.11
N TYR A 254 12.04 -6.97 -18.95
CA TYR A 254 12.85 -7.18 -17.75
C TYR A 254 11.92 -7.34 -16.55
N TYR A 255 12.19 -8.34 -15.70
CA TYR A 255 11.48 -8.55 -14.45
C TYR A 255 12.49 -8.57 -13.31
N VAL A 256 12.37 -7.61 -12.42
CA VAL A 256 13.15 -7.52 -11.19
C VAL A 256 12.19 -7.67 -10.01
N TYR A 257 12.59 -8.49 -9.04
CA TYR A 257 11.73 -8.85 -7.92
C TYR A 257 12.54 -9.25 -6.69
N ASN A 258 11.89 -9.23 -5.54
CA ASN A 258 12.36 -9.79 -4.28
C ASN A 258 11.35 -10.84 -3.79
N ASN A 259 11.86 -11.94 -3.26
CA ASN A 259 11.07 -12.91 -2.49
C ASN A 259 11.53 -12.86 -1.04
N CYS A 260 10.56 -12.83 -0.12
CA CYS A 260 10.82 -12.80 1.31
C CYS A 260 9.95 -13.86 2.00
N LYS A 261 10.57 -14.86 2.61
CA LYS A 261 9.86 -15.87 3.40
C LYS A 261 9.51 -15.32 4.78
N HIS A 262 8.26 -15.46 5.18
CA HIS A 262 7.76 -14.93 6.44
C HIS A 262 8.54 -15.47 7.65
N GLN A 263 8.84 -16.77 7.68
CA GLN A 263 9.56 -17.39 8.78
C GLN A 263 11.03 -16.98 8.85
N GLU A 264 11.71 -16.78 7.69
CA GLU A 264 13.09 -16.27 7.69
C GLU A 264 13.15 -14.84 8.23
N ALA A 265 12.23 -13.97 7.79
CA ALA A 265 12.09 -12.61 8.32
C ALA A 265 11.80 -12.59 9.83
N TYR A 266 10.90 -13.47 10.28
CA TYR A 266 10.54 -13.58 11.67
C TYR A 266 11.72 -14.05 12.56
N GLN A 267 12.49 -15.03 12.11
CA GLN A 267 13.68 -15.50 12.81
C GLN A 267 14.76 -14.42 12.94
N GLU A 268 14.88 -13.55 11.94
CA GLU A 268 15.87 -12.46 11.93
C GLU A 268 15.45 -11.28 12.81
N THR A 269 14.19 -10.86 12.73
CA THR A 269 13.74 -9.57 13.31
C THR A 269 12.57 -9.67 14.29
N GLY A 270 11.93 -10.83 14.41
CA GLY A 270 10.65 -10.97 15.13
C GLY A 270 9.44 -10.40 14.38
N MET A 271 9.60 -10.04 13.09
CA MET A 271 8.56 -9.45 12.25
C MET A 271 8.20 -10.37 11.07
N GLN A 272 6.96 -10.33 10.63
CA GLN A 272 6.53 -11.04 9.42
C GLN A 272 7.09 -10.36 8.16
N GLY A 273 7.11 -11.10 7.03
CA GLY A 273 7.80 -10.67 5.81
C GLY A 273 7.33 -9.34 5.21
N VAL A 274 6.04 -8.98 5.33
CA VAL A 274 5.54 -7.68 4.84
C VAL A 274 6.12 -6.52 5.65
N SER A 275 6.16 -6.64 6.99
CA SER A 275 6.78 -5.63 7.84
C SER A 275 8.30 -5.54 7.62
N TYR A 276 8.96 -6.68 7.40
CA TYR A 276 10.40 -6.75 7.11
C TYR A 276 10.73 -6.02 5.80
N THR A 277 10.03 -6.34 4.71
CA THR A 277 10.29 -5.76 3.39
C THR A 277 9.97 -4.26 3.33
N THR A 278 9.01 -3.78 4.13
CA THR A 278 8.71 -2.34 4.23
C THR A 278 9.71 -1.60 5.11
N GLY A 279 10.16 -2.21 6.19
CA GLY A 279 11.03 -1.55 7.17
C GLY A 279 12.49 -1.42 6.72
N VAL A 280 13.02 -2.42 6.02
CA VAL A 280 14.43 -2.42 5.57
C VAL A 280 14.77 -1.24 4.65
N PRO A 281 13.96 -0.88 3.65
CA PRO A 281 14.26 0.25 2.77
C PRO A 281 14.28 1.62 3.47
N ALA A 282 13.54 1.77 4.57
CA ALA A 282 13.49 3.02 5.32
C ALA A 282 14.74 3.24 6.21
N MET A 283 15.58 2.21 6.41
CA MET A 283 16.81 2.27 7.21
C MET A 283 18.06 2.45 6.36
#